data_016eb052eac7ca4e80dc9349fec7eb66
#
_entry.id   016eb052eac7ca4e80dc9349fec7eb66
#
_cell.length_a   1.000
_cell.length_b   1.000
_cell.length_c   1.000
_cell.angle_alpha   90.00
_cell.angle_beta   90.00
_cell.angle_gamma   90.00
#
_symmetry.space_group_name_H-M   'P 1'
#
loop_
_entity.id
_entity.type
_entity.pdbx_description
1 polymer ?
#
loop_
_entity_poly.entity_id
_entity_poly.type
_entity_poly.pdbx_seq_one_letter_code
_entity_poly.pdbx_strand_id
1 'polypeptide(L)'
;MPPAFAGKRGTGVTPVGLEETEMRLAPAEIFVRSARDELQYVAMSTGERVSWFFTLLGAALVAAPFVSEDYQRKLGDGAFALMFVGAVVSLTAFIVVFLYRSRNRYRRDLVAGRDLLARWTYTAAEWHAFAPGETRRLAADKGLLLKIMGGIMLVAIVIMALFDRGVAVFLGGILVGTWLLCWAIVRVQIRRQSKLEQAPPPEVRISAHALLLGDQLHLWSGWGNRLEKCDLDQNPPSQIAITYSTPGGRGRRPTQTVCLPIPTGREAEAAALVQRLAARV
;
A
#
# COMPACT_ATOMS: atom_id res chain seq x y z
N MET A 1 20.60 36.64 56.55
CA MET A 1 19.68 35.78 57.31
C MET A 1 18.63 35.24 56.37
N PRO A 2 18.64 33.96 56.01
CA PRO A 2 17.55 33.33 55.28
C PRO A 2 16.62 32.58 56.28
N PRO A 3 15.32 32.52 56.04
CA PRO A 3 14.39 31.79 56.87
C PRO A 3 14.40 30.28 56.62
N ALA A 4 14.31 29.54 57.72
CA ALA A 4 14.18 28.10 57.77
C ALA A 4 12.83 27.64 57.23
N PHE A 5 12.85 26.70 56.26
CA PHE A 5 11.64 25.99 55.84
C PHE A 5 11.52 24.66 56.58
N ALA A 6 10.45 24.55 57.31
CA ALA A 6 10.06 23.37 58.07
C ALA A 6 9.62 22.25 57.17
N GLY A 7 10.15 21.04 57.38
CA GLY A 7 9.81 19.81 56.65
C GLY A 7 8.38 19.36 56.93
N LYS A 8 7.62 19.14 55.84
CA LYS A 8 6.38 18.38 55.84
C LYS A 8 6.69 16.91 55.48
N ARG A 9 6.52 16.03 56.42
CA ARG A 9 6.50 14.56 56.23
C ARG A 9 5.32 14.23 55.32
N GLY A 10 5.61 13.85 54.11
CA GLY A 10 4.64 13.25 53.18
C GLY A 10 4.43 11.78 53.52
N THR A 11 3.20 11.44 53.80
CA THR A 11 2.62 10.13 54.01
C THR A 11 2.92 9.23 52.83
N GLY A 12 3.48 8.02 53.11
CA GLY A 12 3.70 7.00 52.12
C GLY A 12 2.40 6.53 51.49
N VAL A 13 2.29 6.77 50.18
CA VAL A 13 1.33 6.10 49.32
C VAL A 13 2.05 4.89 48.75
N THR A 14 1.72 3.71 49.23
CA THR A 14 2.06 2.43 48.61
C THR A 14 1.53 2.42 47.18
N PRO A 15 2.34 2.12 46.18
CA PRO A 15 1.83 1.89 44.82
C PRO A 15 1.03 0.57 44.85
N VAL A 16 -0.26 0.74 44.63
CA VAL A 16 -1.19 -0.36 44.37
C VAL A 16 -0.72 -1.10 43.14
N GLY A 17 -0.44 -2.40 43.31
CA GLY A 17 -0.06 -3.32 42.25
C GLY A 17 -1.18 -3.49 41.21
N LEU A 18 -1.04 -2.79 40.11
CA LEU A 18 -1.93 -2.88 38.94
C LEU A 18 -1.14 -3.10 37.63
N GLU A 19 -0.09 -3.88 37.65
CA GLU A 19 0.68 -4.08 36.39
C GLU A 19 1.14 -5.49 36.05
N GLU A 20 0.65 -6.51 36.73
CA GLU A 20 1.06 -7.89 36.39
C GLU A 20 0.01 -8.74 35.66
N THR A 21 -1.15 -8.19 35.29
CA THR A 21 -2.24 -9.00 34.72
C THR A 21 -2.33 -8.97 33.19
N GLU A 22 -1.59 -8.13 32.46
CA GLU A 22 -1.69 -8.03 31.01
C GLU A 22 -0.65 -8.80 30.19
N MET A 23 0.25 -9.57 30.79
CA MET A 23 1.33 -10.22 30.02
C MET A 23 1.35 -11.74 30.09
N ARG A 24 0.19 -12.37 30.14
CA ARG A 24 0.07 -13.81 29.89
C ARG A 24 -1.10 -14.11 28.95
N LEU A 25 -1.03 -13.60 27.71
CA LEU A 25 -1.71 -14.33 26.64
C LEU A 25 -1.12 -15.73 26.64
N ALA A 26 -1.97 -16.74 26.92
CA ALA A 26 -1.53 -18.11 26.97
C ALA A 26 -0.80 -18.46 25.65
N PRO A 27 0.32 -19.18 25.68
CA PRO A 27 1.07 -19.56 24.47
C PRO A 27 0.20 -20.17 23.37
N ALA A 28 -0.94 -20.76 23.74
CA ALA A 28 -1.95 -21.26 22.81
C ALA A 28 -2.64 -20.16 22.00
N GLU A 29 -2.91 -18.99 22.54
CA GLU A 29 -3.53 -17.89 21.77
C GLU A 29 -2.57 -17.26 20.77
N ILE A 30 -1.29 -17.17 21.12
CA ILE A 30 -0.24 -16.70 20.21
C ILE A 30 -0.07 -17.69 19.07
N PHE A 31 -0.10 -18.98 19.37
CA PHE A 31 0.01 -20.06 18.36
C PHE A 31 -1.22 -20.11 17.44
N VAL A 32 -2.43 -20.00 18.00
CA VAL A 32 -3.69 -19.97 17.22
C VAL A 32 -3.77 -18.72 16.35
N ARG A 33 -3.29 -17.57 16.83
CA ARG A 33 -3.23 -16.34 16.07
C ARG A 33 -2.24 -16.45 14.91
N SER A 34 -1.05 -16.99 15.16
CA SER A 34 -0.04 -17.26 14.13
C SER A 34 -0.56 -18.25 13.07
N ALA A 35 -1.20 -19.35 13.47
CA ALA A 35 -1.76 -20.33 12.55
C ALA A 35 -2.94 -19.76 11.74
N ARG A 36 -3.77 -18.89 12.34
CA ARG A 36 -4.87 -18.21 11.64
C ARG A 36 -4.32 -17.20 10.63
N ASP A 37 -3.29 -16.47 10.99
CA ASP A 37 -2.61 -15.53 10.10
C ASP A 37 -1.96 -16.30 8.94
N GLU A 38 -1.31 -17.43 9.17
CA GLU A 38 -0.78 -18.30 8.09
C GLU A 38 -1.87 -18.83 7.16
N LEU A 39 -3.00 -19.29 7.69
CA LEU A 39 -4.13 -19.74 6.86
C LEU A 39 -4.75 -18.60 6.07
N GLN A 40 -4.82 -17.40 6.63
CA GLN A 40 -5.32 -16.22 5.93
C GLN A 40 -4.36 -15.76 4.82
N TYR A 41 -3.05 -16.02 4.95
CA TYR A 41 -2.03 -15.75 3.94
C TYR A 41 -1.98 -16.78 2.80
N VAL A 42 -2.44 -18.00 3.03
CA VAL A 42 -2.58 -19.04 1.97
C VAL A 42 -3.81 -18.76 1.10
N ALA A 43 -4.82 -18.07 1.62
CA ALA A 43 -5.97 -17.66 0.83
C ALA A 43 -5.56 -16.66 -0.26
N MET A 44 -6.03 -16.90 -1.48
CA MET A 44 -5.86 -15.95 -2.59
C MET A 44 -6.28 -14.56 -2.16
N SER A 45 -5.43 -13.55 -2.37
CA SER A 45 -5.80 -12.16 -2.05
C SER A 45 -7.05 -11.76 -2.84
N THR A 46 -7.88 -10.90 -2.25
CA THR A 46 -9.09 -10.40 -2.93
C THR A 46 -8.76 -9.83 -4.32
N GLY A 47 -7.63 -9.14 -4.46
CA GLY A 47 -7.18 -8.62 -5.75
C GLY A 47 -6.86 -9.71 -6.77
N GLU A 48 -6.27 -10.82 -6.34
CA GLU A 48 -5.98 -11.97 -7.22
C GLU A 48 -7.27 -12.64 -7.70
N ARG A 49 -8.26 -12.83 -6.81
CA ARG A 49 -9.60 -13.39 -7.16
C ARG A 49 -10.33 -12.50 -8.18
N VAL A 50 -10.35 -11.22 -7.94
CA VAL A 50 -10.98 -10.23 -8.86
C VAL A 50 -10.29 -10.25 -10.22
N SER A 51 -8.96 -10.32 -10.26
CA SER A 51 -8.22 -10.37 -11.52
C SER A 51 -8.48 -11.66 -12.29
N TRP A 52 -8.59 -12.81 -11.62
CA TRP A 52 -9.00 -14.06 -12.25
C TRP A 52 -10.42 -13.99 -12.83
N PHE A 53 -11.35 -13.38 -12.10
CA PHE A 53 -12.70 -13.16 -12.61
C PHE A 53 -12.69 -12.36 -13.93
N PHE A 54 -11.94 -11.25 -14.00
CA PHE A 54 -11.83 -10.47 -15.24
C PHE A 54 -11.08 -11.22 -16.35
N THR A 55 -10.11 -12.06 -16.03
CA THR A 55 -9.43 -12.90 -17.01
C THR A 55 -10.42 -13.87 -17.66
N LEU A 56 -11.23 -14.54 -16.85
CA LEU A 56 -12.26 -15.47 -17.33
C LEU A 56 -13.38 -14.76 -18.09
N LEU A 57 -13.82 -13.61 -17.59
CA LEU A 57 -14.82 -12.77 -18.27
C LEU A 57 -14.32 -12.31 -19.63
N GLY A 58 -13.09 -11.82 -19.73
CA GLY A 58 -12.48 -11.44 -20.98
C GLY A 58 -12.35 -12.61 -21.96
N ALA A 59 -11.95 -13.78 -21.49
CA ALA A 59 -11.90 -15.00 -22.30
C ALA A 59 -13.30 -15.42 -22.79
N ALA A 60 -14.33 -15.31 -21.95
CA ALA A 60 -15.72 -15.58 -22.33
C ALA A 60 -16.21 -14.60 -23.42
N LEU A 61 -15.85 -13.30 -23.33
CA LEU A 61 -16.17 -12.32 -24.36
C LEU A 61 -15.49 -12.63 -25.69
N VAL A 62 -14.26 -13.13 -25.67
CA VAL A 62 -13.56 -13.59 -26.91
C VAL A 62 -14.27 -14.80 -27.50
N ALA A 63 -14.71 -15.73 -26.66
CA ALA A 63 -15.35 -16.97 -27.11
C ALA A 63 -16.82 -16.78 -27.56
N ALA A 64 -17.50 -15.73 -27.06
CA ALA A 64 -18.92 -15.51 -27.29
C ALA A 64 -19.35 -15.52 -28.78
N PRO A 65 -18.63 -14.89 -29.73
CA PRO A 65 -18.99 -14.94 -31.15
C PRO A 65 -18.92 -16.34 -31.77
N PHE A 66 -18.18 -17.27 -31.16
CA PHE A 66 -18.02 -18.63 -31.68
C PHE A 66 -19.07 -19.62 -31.15
N VAL A 67 -19.96 -19.19 -30.24
CA VAL A 67 -20.95 -20.06 -29.62
C VAL A 67 -22.05 -20.46 -30.62
N SER A 68 -22.45 -19.55 -31.54
CA SER A 68 -23.37 -19.89 -32.64
C SER A 68 -23.18 -18.94 -33.81
N GLU A 69 -23.38 -19.50 -35.04
CA GLU A 69 -23.34 -18.71 -36.27
C GLU A 69 -24.41 -17.61 -36.32
N ASP A 70 -25.59 -17.87 -35.75
CA ASP A 70 -26.67 -16.88 -35.67
C ASP A 70 -26.30 -15.69 -34.78
N TYR A 71 -25.57 -15.94 -33.72
CA TYR A 71 -25.09 -14.87 -32.83
C TYR A 71 -24.01 -14.02 -33.53
N GLN A 72 -23.10 -14.67 -34.24
CA GLN A 72 -22.07 -13.99 -35.03
C GLN A 72 -22.68 -13.12 -36.14
N ARG A 73 -23.67 -13.65 -36.86
CA ARG A 73 -24.39 -12.89 -37.91
C ARG A 73 -25.15 -11.68 -37.36
N LYS A 74 -25.77 -11.80 -36.18
CA LYS A 74 -26.46 -10.68 -35.51
C LYS A 74 -25.53 -9.59 -35.03
N LEU A 75 -24.34 -9.94 -34.59
CA LEU A 75 -23.32 -8.99 -34.12
C LEU A 75 -22.62 -8.26 -35.28
N GLY A 76 -22.51 -8.88 -36.46
CA GLY A 76 -21.78 -8.28 -37.59
C GLY A 76 -20.39 -7.79 -37.20
N ASP A 77 -20.09 -6.52 -37.54
CA ASP A 77 -18.80 -5.89 -37.17
C ASP A 77 -18.57 -5.76 -35.66
N GLY A 78 -19.65 -5.78 -34.85
CA GLY A 78 -19.58 -5.78 -33.39
C GLY A 78 -18.93 -7.03 -32.79
N ALA A 79 -18.94 -8.16 -33.53
CA ALA A 79 -18.26 -9.39 -33.10
C ALA A 79 -16.76 -9.17 -32.93
N PHE A 80 -16.13 -8.50 -33.92
CA PHE A 80 -14.70 -8.18 -33.84
C PHE A 80 -14.38 -7.23 -32.65
N ALA A 81 -15.21 -6.19 -32.48
CA ALA A 81 -15.05 -5.26 -31.35
C ALA A 81 -15.17 -5.98 -30.00
N LEU A 82 -16.11 -6.91 -29.86
CA LEU A 82 -16.32 -7.70 -28.66
C LEU A 82 -15.11 -8.60 -28.36
N MET A 83 -14.58 -9.30 -29.39
CA MET A 83 -13.38 -10.12 -29.28
C MET A 83 -12.15 -9.29 -28.90
N PHE A 84 -11.98 -8.13 -29.53
CA PHE A 84 -10.86 -7.24 -29.23
C PHE A 84 -10.89 -6.74 -27.77
N VAL A 85 -12.05 -6.24 -27.31
CA VAL A 85 -12.23 -5.81 -25.92
C VAL A 85 -12.01 -6.96 -24.95
N GLY A 86 -12.56 -8.14 -25.24
CA GLY A 86 -12.37 -9.35 -24.44
C GLY A 86 -10.90 -9.74 -24.33
N ALA A 87 -10.16 -9.72 -25.45
CA ALA A 87 -8.73 -10.03 -25.48
C ALA A 87 -7.91 -9.04 -24.64
N VAL A 88 -8.17 -7.73 -24.77
CA VAL A 88 -7.48 -6.68 -23.99
C VAL A 88 -7.78 -6.83 -22.50
N VAL A 89 -9.04 -7.05 -22.11
CA VAL A 89 -9.43 -7.25 -20.70
C VAL A 89 -8.77 -8.50 -20.13
N SER A 90 -8.83 -9.64 -20.87
CA SER A 90 -8.23 -10.90 -20.44
C SER A 90 -6.72 -10.79 -20.26
N LEU A 91 -6.01 -10.22 -21.23
CA LEU A 91 -4.56 -10.04 -21.18
C LEU A 91 -4.15 -9.13 -20.04
N THR A 92 -4.84 -7.99 -19.89
CA THR A 92 -4.55 -7.03 -18.82
C THR A 92 -4.77 -7.67 -17.45
N ALA A 93 -5.90 -8.36 -17.26
CA ALA A 93 -6.22 -9.02 -16.01
C ALA A 93 -5.23 -10.16 -15.69
N PHE A 94 -4.78 -10.92 -16.71
CA PHE A 94 -3.77 -11.96 -16.55
C PHE A 94 -2.41 -11.40 -16.10
N ILE A 95 -1.97 -10.28 -16.67
CA ILE A 95 -0.76 -9.58 -16.23
C ILE A 95 -0.90 -9.16 -14.75
N VAL A 96 -2.07 -8.65 -14.38
CA VAL A 96 -2.35 -8.24 -12.98
C VAL A 96 -2.31 -9.44 -12.03
N VAL A 97 -2.86 -10.62 -12.42
CA VAL A 97 -2.74 -11.86 -11.63
C VAL A 97 -1.27 -12.20 -11.38
N PHE A 98 -0.44 -12.12 -12.42
CA PHE A 98 0.99 -12.45 -12.30
C PHE A 98 1.72 -11.49 -11.34
N LEU A 99 1.39 -10.19 -11.40
CA LEU A 99 1.92 -9.18 -10.47
C LEU A 99 1.51 -9.47 -9.02
N TYR A 100 0.25 -9.83 -8.78
CA TYR A 100 -0.22 -10.19 -7.43
C TYR A 100 0.48 -11.45 -6.91
N ARG A 101 0.65 -12.48 -7.73
CA ARG A 101 1.36 -13.71 -7.33
C ARG A 101 2.81 -13.45 -6.95
N SER A 102 3.50 -12.63 -7.73
CA SER A 102 4.88 -12.23 -7.41
C SER A 102 4.94 -11.49 -6.06
N ARG A 103 4.06 -10.50 -5.84
CA ARG A 103 3.98 -9.78 -4.56
C ARG A 103 3.65 -10.68 -3.38
N ASN A 104 2.71 -11.59 -3.54
CA ASN A 104 2.29 -12.52 -2.50
C ASN A 104 3.41 -13.50 -2.10
N ARG A 105 4.32 -13.83 -3.02
CA ARG A 105 5.50 -14.64 -2.71
C ARG A 105 6.44 -13.90 -1.75
N TYR A 106 6.83 -12.67 -2.06
CA TYR A 106 7.67 -11.86 -1.16
C TYR A 106 7.01 -11.62 0.20
N ARG A 107 5.70 -11.38 0.21
CA ARG A 107 4.94 -11.25 1.46
C ARG A 107 5.03 -12.51 2.31
N ARG A 108 4.82 -13.68 1.71
CA ARG A 108 4.93 -14.97 2.42
C ARG A 108 6.33 -15.21 2.97
N ASP A 109 7.37 -14.90 2.20
CA ASP A 109 8.75 -15.07 2.64
C ASP A 109 9.06 -14.16 3.84
N LEU A 110 8.59 -12.90 3.82
CA LEU A 110 8.72 -11.97 4.95
C LEU A 110 7.95 -12.42 6.19
N VAL A 111 6.73 -12.94 6.02
CA VAL A 111 5.91 -13.44 7.13
C VAL A 111 6.54 -14.70 7.73
N ALA A 112 7.08 -15.57 6.89
CA ALA A 112 7.82 -16.77 7.32
C ALA A 112 9.21 -16.46 7.92
N GLY A 113 9.62 -15.19 7.96
CA GLY A 113 10.92 -14.78 8.50
C GLY A 113 12.09 -15.13 7.62
N ARG A 114 11.90 -15.46 6.34
CA ARG A 114 12.97 -15.78 5.40
C ARG A 114 13.70 -14.50 4.99
N ASP A 115 15.03 -14.54 5.03
CA ASP A 115 15.91 -13.42 4.68
C ASP A 115 15.62 -12.12 5.46
N LEU A 116 15.14 -12.26 6.70
CA LEU A 116 14.80 -11.13 7.55
C LEU A 116 16.08 -10.44 8.03
N LEU A 117 16.21 -9.14 7.75
CA LEU A 117 17.33 -8.31 8.23
C LEU A 117 16.99 -7.64 9.56
N ALA A 118 15.73 -7.22 9.74
CA ALA A 118 15.24 -6.61 10.97
C ALA A 118 13.75 -6.87 11.18
N ARG A 119 13.34 -6.94 12.44
CA ARG A 119 11.95 -7.05 12.86
C ARG A 119 11.70 -6.07 13.99
N TRP A 120 10.85 -5.08 13.74
CA TRP A 120 10.56 -4.02 14.68
C TRP A 120 9.10 -4.03 15.10
N THR A 121 8.90 -3.86 16.39
CA THR A 121 7.60 -3.64 17.00
C THR A 121 7.64 -2.27 17.66
N TYR A 122 6.57 -1.50 17.54
CA TYR A 122 6.48 -0.17 18.11
C TYR A 122 5.56 -0.17 19.32
N THR A 123 5.81 0.73 20.25
CA THR A 123 4.82 1.10 21.25
C THR A 123 3.72 1.95 20.60
N ALA A 124 2.54 1.97 21.20
CA ALA A 124 1.45 2.81 20.70
C ALA A 124 1.84 4.30 20.66
N ALA A 125 2.61 4.76 21.64
CA ALA A 125 3.08 6.15 21.73
C ALA A 125 4.02 6.51 20.57
N GLU A 126 5.02 5.67 20.28
CA GLU A 126 5.96 5.87 19.17
C GLU A 126 5.23 5.90 17.82
N TRP A 127 4.30 4.96 17.62
CA TRP A 127 3.54 4.89 16.39
C TRP A 127 2.63 6.10 16.17
N HIS A 128 1.87 6.51 17.20
CA HIS A 128 0.99 7.66 17.11
C HIS A 128 1.71 9.00 16.97
N ALA A 129 2.96 9.10 17.41
CA ALA A 129 3.78 10.29 17.17
C ALA A 129 4.19 10.41 15.69
N PHE A 130 4.40 9.29 14.99
CA PHE A 130 4.88 9.23 13.62
C PHE A 130 3.76 9.20 12.56
N ALA A 131 2.76 8.35 12.75
CA ALA A 131 1.74 8.01 11.75
C ALA A 131 0.98 9.21 11.13
N PRO A 132 0.57 10.25 11.90
CA PRO A 132 -0.17 11.38 11.34
C PRO A 132 0.60 12.20 10.31
N GLY A 133 1.93 12.25 10.42
CA GLY A 133 2.80 12.95 9.46
C GLY A 133 2.78 12.32 8.08
N GLU A 134 2.84 11.02 8.03
CA GLU A 134 2.89 10.24 6.77
C GLU A 134 1.54 10.30 6.03
N THR A 135 0.43 10.17 6.73
CA THR A 135 -0.90 10.26 6.09
C THR A 135 -1.18 11.64 5.52
N ARG A 136 -0.74 12.71 6.19
CA ARG A 136 -0.88 14.07 5.67
C ARG A 136 -0.10 14.28 4.38
N ARG A 137 1.14 13.76 4.29
CA ARG A 137 1.96 13.78 3.07
C ARG A 137 1.26 13.06 1.92
N LEU A 138 0.84 11.81 2.14
CA LEU A 138 0.13 11.02 1.13
C LEU A 138 -1.17 11.68 0.66
N ALA A 139 -1.93 12.28 1.57
CA ALA A 139 -3.17 12.98 1.24
C ALA A 139 -2.90 14.24 0.40
N ALA A 140 -1.85 15.00 0.72
CA ALA A 140 -1.46 16.19 -0.03
C ALA A 140 -1.04 15.85 -1.46
N ASP A 141 -0.16 14.85 -1.64
CA ASP A 141 0.36 14.44 -2.94
C ASP A 141 -0.74 13.90 -3.85
N LYS A 142 -1.59 13.00 -3.33
CA LYS A 142 -2.71 12.44 -4.09
C LYS A 142 -3.79 13.49 -4.40
N GLY A 143 -4.03 14.41 -3.47
CA GLY A 143 -4.98 15.50 -3.65
C GLY A 143 -4.54 16.46 -4.75
N LEU A 144 -3.24 16.79 -4.82
CA LEU A 144 -2.69 17.64 -5.88
C LEU A 144 -2.82 16.95 -7.25
N LEU A 145 -2.45 15.67 -7.35
CA LEU A 145 -2.57 14.90 -8.59
C LEU A 145 -4.01 14.88 -9.12
N LEU A 146 -5.00 14.65 -8.24
CA LEU A 146 -6.41 14.68 -8.61
C LEU A 146 -6.88 16.05 -9.11
N LYS A 147 -6.42 17.14 -8.50
CA LYS A 147 -6.74 18.50 -8.94
C LYS A 147 -6.16 18.78 -10.33
N ILE A 148 -4.90 18.43 -10.56
CA ILE A 148 -4.25 18.60 -11.87
C ILE A 148 -4.98 17.78 -12.94
N MET A 149 -5.27 16.52 -12.66
CA MET A 149 -5.98 15.63 -13.58
C MET A 149 -7.40 16.17 -13.90
N GLY A 150 -8.12 16.64 -12.89
CA GLY A 150 -9.44 17.25 -13.06
C GLY A 150 -9.38 18.53 -13.91
N GLY A 151 -8.36 19.36 -13.71
CA GLY A 151 -8.12 20.56 -14.53
C GLY A 151 -7.86 20.23 -16.00
N ILE A 152 -7.00 19.25 -16.28
CA ILE A 152 -6.70 18.81 -17.66
C ILE A 152 -7.97 18.25 -18.33
N MET A 153 -8.77 17.43 -17.60
CA MET A 153 -10.02 16.88 -18.14
C MET A 153 -11.04 17.98 -18.42
N LEU A 154 -11.18 18.96 -17.55
CA LEU A 154 -12.07 20.11 -17.77
C LEU A 154 -11.69 20.87 -19.04
N VAL A 155 -10.40 21.18 -19.22
CA VAL A 155 -9.91 21.84 -20.43
C VAL A 155 -10.19 21.01 -21.67
N ALA A 156 -9.99 19.70 -21.62
CA ALA A 156 -10.28 18.80 -22.74
C ALA A 156 -11.77 18.80 -23.11
N ILE A 157 -12.66 18.77 -22.11
CA ILE A 157 -14.14 18.83 -22.34
C ILE A 157 -14.52 20.17 -22.97
N VAL A 158 -13.96 21.29 -22.49
CA VAL A 158 -14.24 22.63 -23.05
C VAL A 158 -13.79 22.71 -24.49
N ILE A 159 -12.58 22.25 -24.81
CA ILE A 159 -12.06 22.23 -26.18
C ILE A 159 -12.98 21.39 -27.08
N MET A 160 -13.37 20.17 -26.66
CA MET A 160 -14.28 19.32 -27.44
C MET A 160 -15.64 20.00 -27.68
N ALA A 161 -16.18 20.70 -26.67
CA ALA A 161 -17.46 21.39 -26.78
C ALA A 161 -17.48 22.53 -27.80
N LEU A 162 -16.31 23.11 -28.11
CA LEU A 162 -16.14 24.12 -29.14
C LEU A 162 -16.22 23.54 -30.56
N PHE A 163 -15.84 22.25 -30.74
CA PHE A 163 -15.86 21.60 -32.06
C PHE A 163 -17.16 20.83 -32.31
N ASP A 164 -17.59 20.01 -31.35
CA ASP A 164 -18.81 19.20 -31.47
C ASP A 164 -19.44 18.97 -30.10
N ARG A 165 -20.63 19.52 -29.90
CA ARG A 165 -21.38 19.39 -28.65
C ARG A 165 -21.82 17.95 -28.36
N GLY A 166 -22.19 17.18 -29.38
CA GLY A 166 -22.65 15.80 -29.23
C GLY A 166 -21.50 14.90 -28.73
N VAL A 167 -20.35 15.02 -29.38
CA VAL A 167 -19.12 14.30 -28.98
C VAL A 167 -18.66 14.75 -27.59
N ALA A 168 -18.73 16.04 -27.27
CA ALA A 168 -18.33 16.59 -25.97
C ALA A 168 -19.20 16.04 -24.82
N VAL A 169 -20.50 15.90 -25.01
CA VAL A 169 -21.40 15.34 -23.99
C VAL A 169 -21.08 13.86 -23.73
N PHE A 170 -20.90 13.07 -24.79
CA PHE A 170 -20.61 11.65 -24.65
C PHE A 170 -19.23 11.38 -24.02
N LEU A 171 -18.16 11.95 -24.60
CA LEU A 171 -16.80 11.80 -24.10
C LEU A 171 -16.61 12.49 -22.73
N GLY A 172 -17.24 13.66 -22.54
CA GLY A 172 -17.25 14.37 -21.28
C GLY A 172 -17.86 13.53 -20.16
N GLY A 173 -18.96 12.83 -20.43
CA GLY A 173 -19.56 11.90 -19.49
C GLY A 173 -18.62 10.77 -19.08
N ILE A 174 -17.90 10.17 -20.04
CA ILE A 174 -16.90 9.13 -19.78
C ILE A 174 -15.74 9.70 -18.93
N LEU A 175 -15.22 10.86 -19.29
CA LEU A 175 -14.13 11.50 -18.57
C LEU A 175 -14.50 11.83 -17.13
N VAL A 176 -15.69 12.44 -16.92
CA VAL A 176 -16.20 12.75 -15.57
C VAL A 176 -16.42 11.47 -14.77
N GLY A 177 -17.00 10.44 -15.35
CA GLY A 177 -17.19 9.13 -14.71
C GLY A 177 -15.85 8.52 -14.28
N THR A 178 -14.85 8.55 -15.15
CA THR A 178 -13.48 8.08 -14.84
C THR A 178 -12.84 8.89 -13.71
N TRP A 179 -12.99 10.21 -13.72
CA TRP A 179 -12.47 11.07 -12.65
C TRP A 179 -13.14 10.80 -11.30
N LEU A 180 -14.46 10.65 -11.28
CA LEU A 180 -15.22 10.30 -10.07
C LEU A 180 -14.77 8.93 -9.52
N LEU A 181 -14.54 7.96 -10.39
CA LEU A 181 -14.01 6.65 -9.99
C LEU A 181 -12.62 6.78 -9.36
N CYS A 182 -11.70 7.51 -10.00
CA CYS A 182 -10.37 7.77 -9.45
C CYS A 182 -10.45 8.49 -8.10
N TRP A 183 -11.33 9.50 -7.98
CA TRP A 183 -11.56 10.21 -6.74
C TRP A 183 -12.08 9.29 -5.62
N ALA A 184 -13.04 8.42 -5.93
CA ALA A 184 -13.57 7.44 -4.98
C ALA A 184 -12.47 6.46 -4.51
N ILE A 185 -11.63 5.95 -5.43
CA ILE A 185 -10.50 5.07 -5.11
C ILE A 185 -9.52 5.78 -4.16
N VAL A 186 -9.14 7.02 -4.46
CA VAL A 186 -8.22 7.81 -3.61
C VAL A 186 -8.85 8.05 -2.23
N ARG A 187 -10.14 8.38 -2.17
CA ARG A 187 -10.87 8.56 -0.90
C ARG A 187 -10.87 7.29 -0.05
N VAL A 188 -11.11 6.13 -0.67
CA VAL A 188 -11.07 4.83 0.02
C VAL A 188 -9.64 4.54 0.52
N GLN A 189 -8.61 4.82 -0.28
CA GLN A 189 -7.22 4.64 0.13
C GLN A 189 -6.85 5.51 1.34
N ILE A 190 -7.20 6.81 1.32
CA ILE A 190 -6.96 7.73 2.45
C ILE A 190 -7.70 7.25 3.71
N ARG A 191 -8.96 6.83 3.58
CA ARG A 191 -9.74 6.29 4.71
C ARG A 191 -9.15 5.00 5.27
N ARG A 192 -8.61 4.13 4.43
CA ARG A 192 -7.91 2.92 4.89
C ARG A 192 -6.63 3.27 5.63
N GLN A 193 -5.89 4.25 5.13
CA GLN A 193 -4.66 4.71 5.79
C GLN A 193 -4.96 5.32 7.17
N SER A 194 -5.97 6.19 7.29
CA SER A 194 -6.35 6.77 8.58
C SER A 194 -6.84 5.74 9.61
N LYS A 195 -7.42 4.62 9.15
CA LYS A 195 -7.75 3.51 10.03
C LYS A 195 -6.51 2.76 10.54
N LEU A 196 -5.45 2.68 9.74
CA LEU A 196 -4.17 2.09 10.16
C LEU A 196 -3.47 2.91 11.23
N GLU A 197 -3.70 4.24 11.25
CA GLU A 197 -3.18 5.11 12.31
C GLU A 197 -3.82 4.83 13.68
N GLN A 198 -5.09 4.45 13.67
CA GLN A 198 -5.87 4.11 14.88
C GLN A 198 -5.73 2.63 15.28
N ALA A 199 -5.16 1.82 14.40
CA ALA A 199 -4.91 0.41 14.68
C ALA A 199 -3.75 0.23 15.67
N PRO A 200 -3.67 -0.93 16.35
CA PRO A 200 -2.48 -1.26 17.14
C PRO A 200 -1.22 -1.10 16.28
N PRO A 201 -0.09 -0.69 16.89
CA PRO A 201 1.13 -0.42 16.15
C PRO A 201 1.51 -1.60 15.27
N PRO A 202 1.77 -1.36 13.98
CA PRO A 202 2.08 -2.44 13.06
C PRO A 202 3.46 -3.01 13.35
N GLU A 203 3.60 -4.31 13.14
CA GLU A 203 4.89 -4.93 13.07
C GLU A 203 5.56 -4.61 11.73
N VAL A 204 6.83 -4.22 11.78
CA VAL A 204 7.65 -3.96 10.61
C VAL A 204 8.63 -5.11 10.41
N ARG A 205 8.64 -5.67 9.21
CA ARG A 205 9.59 -6.71 8.80
C ARG A 205 10.35 -6.24 7.58
N ILE A 206 11.67 -6.21 7.72
CA ILE A 206 12.58 -5.69 6.69
C ILE A 206 13.46 -6.82 6.20
N SER A 207 13.48 -7.03 4.88
CA SER A 207 14.39 -7.95 4.23
C SER A 207 15.32 -7.21 3.26
N ALA A 208 16.21 -7.94 2.62
CA ALA A 208 17.06 -7.40 1.58
C ALA A 208 16.31 -6.92 0.32
N HIS A 209 15.07 -7.37 0.13
CA HIS A 209 14.31 -7.21 -1.10
C HIS A 209 13.00 -6.44 -0.93
N ALA A 210 12.50 -6.37 0.30
CA ALA A 210 11.18 -5.84 0.60
C ALA A 210 11.04 -5.40 2.05
N LEU A 211 10.03 -4.58 2.29
CA LEU A 211 9.56 -4.14 3.59
C LEU A 211 8.08 -4.48 3.71
N LEU A 212 7.69 -5.06 4.82
CA LEU A 212 6.31 -5.23 5.21
C LEU A 212 6.02 -4.33 6.42
N LEU A 213 5.17 -3.33 6.22
CA LEU A 213 4.68 -2.43 7.26
C LEU A 213 3.21 -2.74 7.51
N GLY A 214 2.90 -3.51 8.54
CA GLY A 214 1.57 -4.06 8.73
C GLY A 214 1.12 -4.86 7.50
N ASP A 215 0.12 -4.36 6.78
CA ASP A 215 -0.38 -4.98 5.54
C ASP A 215 0.25 -4.42 4.25
N GLN A 216 1.03 -3.35 4.36
CA GLN A 216 1.64 -2.69 3.21
C GLN A 216 2.98 -3.32 2.86
N LEU A 217 3.07 -3.86 1.65
CA LEU A 217 4.30 -4.44 1.12
C LEU A 217 4.97 -3.45 0.15
N HIS A 218 6.18 -3.03 0.50
CA HIS A 218 7.05 -2.22 -0.34
C HIS A 218 8.16 -3.12 -0.90
N LEU A 219 8.28 -3.16 -2.23
CA LEU A 219 9.25 -4.00 -2.94
C LEU A 219 10.24 -3.12 -3.68
N TRP A 220 11.52 -3.33 -3.46
CA TRP A 220 12.60 -2.70 -4.21
C TRP A 220 13.46 -3.71 -4.98
N SER A 221 13.00 -4.94 -5.10
CA SER A 221 13.64 -6.01 -5.85
C SER A 221 12.60 -6.68 -6.74
N GLY A 222 13.02 -7.04 -7.95
CA GLY A 222 12.17 -7.69 -8.94
C GLY A 222 11.35 -6.71 -9.79
N TRP A 223 10.95 -7.13 -10.99
CA TRP A 223 10.12 -6.38 -11.94
C TRP A 223 10.63 -4.97 -12.29
N GLY A 224 11.95 -4.78 -12.27
CA GLY A 224 12.56 -3.49 -12.57
C GLY A 224 12.50 -2.48 -11.44
N ASN A 225 11.98 -2.84 -10.26
CA ASN A 225 12.13 -2.02 -9.07
C ASN A 225 13.60 -2.02 -8.64
N ARG A 226 14.07 -0.88 -8.14
CA ARG A 226 15.44 -0.71 -7.65
C ARG A 226 15.43 0.08 -6.35
N LEU A 227 16.26 -0.34 -5.40
CA LEU A 227 16.63 0.48 -4.28
C LEU A 227 17.55 1.60 -4.79
N GLU A 228 17.19 2.85 -4.55
CA GLU A 228 17.95 4.02 -5.01
C GLU A 228 18.75 4.63 -3.87
N LYS A 229 18.18 4.63 -2.67
CA LYS A 229 18.81 5.28 -1.51
C LYS A 229 18.24 4.74 -0.22
N CYS A 230 19.09 4.64 0.81
CA CYS A 230 18.68 4.34 2.17
C CYS A 230 19.44 5.29 3.11
N ASP A 231 18.73 6.19 3.75
CA ASP A 231 19.30 7.21 4.64
C ASP A 231 18.82 7.03 6.06
N LEU A 232 19.68 7.38 6.99
CA LEU A 232 19.37 7.52 8.40
C LEU A 232 19.18 9.02 8.71
N ASP A 233 17.95 9.42 9.02
CA ASP A 233 17.65 10.75 9.52
C ASP A 233 17.64 10.71 11.06
N GLN A 234 18.61 11.37 11.66
CA GLN A 234 18.78 11.42 13.10
C GLN A 234 17.99 12.57 13.76
N ASN A 235 17.35 13.43 12.95
CA ASN A 235 16.48 14.48 13.50
C ASN A 235 15.27 13.84 14.20
N PRO A 236 14.87 14.32 15.36
CA PRO A 236 13.70 13.78 16.07
C PRO A 236 12.39 13.98 15.30
N PRO A 237 11.57 12.92 15.12
CA PRO A 237 11.83 11.52 15.49
C PRO A 237 12.82 10.86 14.52
N SER A 238 13.86 10.19 15.06
CA SER A 238 14.84 9.46 14.24
C SER A 238 14.15 8.44 13.35
N GLN A 239 14.48 8.44 12.05
CA GLN A 239 13.82 7.61 11.06
C GLN A 239 14.78 7.08 9.99
N ILE A 240 14.42 5.97 9.39
CA ILE A 240 15.06 5.46 8.17
C ILE A 240 14.20 5.86 6.97
N ALA A 241 14.80 6.52 5.99
CA ALA A 241 14.17 6.83 4.71
C ALA A 241 14.67 5.87 3.64
N ILE A 242 13.82 4.99 3.15
CA ILE A 242 14.11 4.04 2.08
C ILE A 242 13.48 4.55 0.80
N THR A 243 14.31 4.95 -0.16
CA THR A 243 13.87 5.42 -1.47
C THR A 243 14.11 4.33 -2.52
N TYR A 244 13.07 3.96 -3.24
CA TYR A 244 13.14 2.99 -4.32
C TYR A 244 12.40 3.49 -5.55
N SER A 245 12.84 3.05 -6.72
CA SER A 245 12.19 3.36 -7.99
C SER A 245 11.39 2.18 -8.50
N THR A 246 10.29 2.49 -9.17
CA THR A 246 9.46 1.53 -9.87
C THR A 246 9.54 1.74 -11.38
N PRO A 247 9.35 0.71 -12.21
CA PRO A 247 9.33 0.91 -13.66
C PRO A 247 8.18 1.83 -14.04
N GLY A 248 8.48 2.91 -14.73
CA GLY A 248 7.53 3.86 -15.27
C GLY A 248 7.51 3.84 -16.80
N GLY A 249 6.44 4.37 -17.41
CA GLY A 249 6.36 4.54 -18.84
C GLY A 249 7.37 5.59 -19.35
N ARG A 250 7.77 5.48 -20.64
CA ARG A 250 8.65 6.43 -21.34
C ARG A 250 10.03 6.65 -20.70
N GLY A 251 10.61 5.61 -20.06
CA GLY A 251 11.94 5.68 -19.46
C GLY A 251 12.04 6.45 -18.14
N ARG A 252 10.97 7.03 -17.64
CA ARG A 252 10.93 7.65 -16.31
C ARG A 252 10.71 6.58 -15.24
N ARG A 253 11.46 6.67 -14.16
CA ARG A 253 11.31 5.81 -12.99
C ARG A 253 10.75 6.66 -11.84
N PRO A 254 9.44 6.57 -11.54
CA PRO A 254 8.91 7.23 -10.36
C PRO A 254 9.57 6.65 -9.10
N THR A 255 10.05 7.53 -8.25
CA THR A 255 10.64 7.18 -6.96
C THR A 255 9.59 7.25 -5.86
N GLN A 256 9.67 6.33 -4.92
CA GLN A 256 8.85 6.31 -3.71
C GLN A 256 9.78 6.26 -2.50
N THR A 257 9.50 7.10 -1.52
CA THR A 257 10.23 7.10 -0.25
C THR A 257 9.31 6.62 0.85
N VAL A 258 9.76 5.64 1.61
CA VAL A 258 9.08 5.12 2.79
C VAL A 258 9.92 5.50 4.00
N CYS A 259 9.30 6.22 4.92
CA CYS A 259 9.92 6.59 6.18
C CYS A 259 9.48 5.61 7.27
N LEU A 260 10.42 5.17 8.08
CA LEU A 260 10.20 4.26 9.20
C LEU A 260 10.78 4.87 10.46
N PRO A 261 10.00 5.07 11.53
CA PRO A 261 10.54 5.50 12.80
C PRO A 261 11.46 4.42 13.37
N ILE A 262 12.51 4.81 14.05
CA ILE A 262 13.42 3.88 14.72
C ILE A 262 12.86 3.66 16.12
N PRO A 263 12.59 2.39 16.52
CA PRO A 263 12.16 2.10 17.87
C PRO A 263 13.25 2.49 18.88
N THR A 264 12.85 2.98 20.03
CA THR A 264 13.76 3.39 21.09
C THR A 264 14.72 2.24 21.46
N GLY A 265 16.03 2.53 21.46
CA GLY A 265 17.06 1.55 21.78
C GLY A 265 17.49 0.64 20.61
N ARG A 266 16.99 0.89 19.40
CA ARG A 266 17.34 0.12 18.19
C ARG A 266 18.20 0.93 17.18
N GLU A 267 18.79 2.04 17.62
CA GLU A 267 19.57 2.94 16.75
C GLU A 267 20.77 2.26 16.10
N ALA A 268 21.48 1.42 16.86
CA ALA A 268 22.62 0.66 16.36
C ALA A 268 22.21 -0.39 15.29
N GLU A 269 21.07 -1.07 15.52
CA GLU A 269 20.50 -2.02 14.55
C GLU A 269 20.07 -1.28 13.27
N ALA A 270 19.46 -0.11 13.42
CA ALA A 270 19.04 0.75 12.32
C ALA A 270 20.24 1.20 11.47
N ALA A 271 21.34 1.64 12.09
CA ALA A 271 22.56 2.02 11.39
C ALA A 271 23.18 0.83 10.62
N ALA A 272 23.24 -0.34 11.24
CA ALA A 272 23.74 -1.55 10.57
C ALA A 272 22.82 -1.98 9.41
N LEU A 273 21.51 -1.83 9.55
CA LEU A 273 20.53 -2.09 8.49
C LEU A 273 20.75 -1.16 7.29
N VAL A 274 20.89 0.15 7.53
CA VAL A 274 21.15 1.15 6.48
C VAL A 274 22.42 0.82 5.73
N GLN A 275 23.52 0.47 6.43
CA GLN A 275 24.78 0.06 5.78
C GLN A 275 24.60 -1.18 4.90
N ARG A 276 23.86 -2.20 5.36
CA ARG A 276 23.59 -3.42 4.58
C ARG A 276 22.73 -3.15 3.35
N LEU A 277 21.76 -2.25 3.44
CA LEU A 277 20.92 -1.87 2.31
C LEU A 277 21.69 -0.96 1.35
N ALA A 278 22.47 0.00 1.83
CA ALA A 278 23.29 0.89 1.02
C ALA A 278 24.35 0.13 0.19
N ALA A 279 24.89 -0.97 0.71
CA ALA A 279 25.81 -1.83 -0.04
C ALA A 279 25.16 -2.55 -1.25
N ARG A 280 23.85 -2.43 -1.44
CA ARG A 280 23.07 -3.04 -2.54
C ARG A 280 22.53 -2.02 -3.55
N VAL A 281 22.72 -0.73 -3.30
CA VAL A 281 22.43 0.38 -4.21
C VAL A 281 23.50 0.46 -5.29
#